data_b6b8690026bae5bee11a892ffbd9f084
#
_entry.id   b6b8690026bae5bee11a892ffbd9f084
#
_cell.length_a   1.000
_cell.length_b   1.000
_cell.length_c   1.000
_cell.angle_alpha   90.00
_cell.angle_beta   90.00
_cell.angle_gamma   90.00
#
_symmetry.space_group_name_H-M   'P 1'
#
loop_
_entity.id
_entity.type
_entity.pdbx_description
1 polymer ?
#
loop_
_entity_poly.entity_id
_entity_poly.type
_entity_poly.pdbx_seq_one_letter_code
_entity_poly.pdbx_strand_id
1 'polypeptide(L)'
;MEGGALAFGHGRMKAFSVRGRGKVKRRGPAGGRSSLHTRDGGERCPLRRTGKYGKGKDMLFSASRRTDIPTYYSEWLCNRLEAGNVCVRHDARRVTRYVFSREAVDCLVLWTKNPLPLLDRLALLRGWPCVFQFTLTGYRRDVEPGLPDKLQLVEAMKRLSEAFGSERVIWRYDPIFFSGAYSLSWHVRCFDALTERLEGVTRTCVVSFLDMYPKLRRRIPALGLCGDSGQARKGLLAA
;
A
#
# COMPACT_ATOMS: atom_id res chain seq x y z
N MET A 1 -15.07 -3.23 9.12
CA MET A 1 -13.79 -3.83 8.69
C MET A 1 -12.77 -3.54 9.77
N GLU A 2 -12.42 -4.52 10.55
CA GLU A 2 -11.38 -4.41 11.57
C GLU A 2 -10.15 -5.12 11.06
N GLY A 3 -9.15 -4.36 10.65
CA GLY A 3 -7.82 -4.87 10.38
C GLY A 3 -6.97 -4.68 11.63
N GLY A 4 -6.46 -5.75 12.20
CA GLY A 4 -5.52 -5.71 13.31
C GLY A 4 -4.08 -5.60 12.79
N ALA A 5 -3.25 -4.79 13.41
CA ALA A 5 -1.82 -4.76 13.21
C ALA A 5 -1.13 -5.44 14.38
N LEU A 6 -0.23 -6.39 14.10
CA LEU A 6 0.60 -7.07 15.09
C LEU A 6 1.99 -6.44 15.08
N ALA A 7 2.49 -6.03 16.24
CA ALA A 7 3.82 -5.46 16.39
C ALA A 7 4.74 -6.48 17.08
N PHE A 8 5.91 -6.71 16.49
CA PHE A 8 6.97 -7.56 17.05
C PHE A 8 7.82 -6.73 18.00
N GLY A 9 7.75 -7.04 19.27
CA GLY A 9 8.70 -6.55 20.27
C GLY A 9 9.26 -7.75 21.03
N HIS A 10 10.47 -7.64 21.57
CA HIS A 10 11.10 -8.70 22.35
C HIS A 10 10.11 -9.34 23.33
N GLY A 11 9.55 -10.48 22.95
CA GLY A 11 8.80 -11.38 23.81
C GLY A 11 7.28 -11.21 23.91
N ARG A 12 6.61 -10.28 23.20
CA ARG A 12 5.13 -10.23 23.18
C ARG A 12 4.58 -9.50 21.97
N MET A 13 3.72 -10.16 21.19
CA MET A 13 2.87 -9.54 20.16
C MET A 13 1.87 -8.57 20.79
N LYS A 14 1.81 -7.33 20.31
CA LYS A 14 0.72 -6.39 20.62
C LYS A 14 -0.05 -6.10 19.36
N ALA A 15 -1.36 -6.36 19.38
CA ALA A 15 -2.25 -5.99 18.29
C ALA A 15 -2.63 -4.50 18.39
N PHE A 16 -2.44 -3.75 17.32
CA PHE A 16 -2.90 -2.37 17.20
C PHE A 16 -3.98 -2.27 16.12
N SER A 17 -5.14 -1.73 16.50
CA SER A 17 -6.20 -1.38 15.57
C SER A 17 -6.03 0.08 15.14
N VAL A 18 -5.85 0.32 13.84
CA VAL A 18 -5.83 1.69 13.29
C VAL A 18 -7.24 2.04 12.82
N ARG A 19 -7.99 2.78 13.63
CA ARG A 19 -9.24 3.43 13.22
C ARG A 19 -8.91 4.79 12.60
N GLY A 20 -8.94 4.89 11.28
CA GLY A 20 -8.90 6.14 10.55
C GLY A 20 -10.29 6.55 10.05
N ARG A 21 -11.13 7.19 10.87
CA ARG A 21 -12.31 7.93 10.40
C ARG A 21 -12.03 9.43 10.46
N GLY A 22 -11.51 9.98 9.38
CA GLY A 22 -11.54 11.42 9.12
C GLY A 22 -12.76 11.79 8.28
N LYS A 23 -13.83 12.31 8.90
CA LYS A 23 -14.93 12.97 8.17
C LYS A 23 -14.46 14.33 7.70
N VAL A 24 -14.21 14.49 6.39
CA VAL A 24 -14.00 15.80 5.78
C VAL A 24 -15.34 16.46 5.53
N LYS A 25 -15.66 17.50 6.30
CA LYS A 25 -16.79 18.42 6.02
C LYS A 25 -16.45 19.28 4.81
N ARG A 26 -17.27 19.20 3.78
CA ARG A 26 -17.22 20.10 2.61
C ARG A 26 -17.86 21.45 2.98
N ARG A 27 -17.16 22.56 2.78
CA ARG A 27 -17.75 23.89 2.62
C ARG A 27 -17.48 24.38 1.19
N GLY A 28 -18.51 24.90 0.55
CA GLY A 28 -18.54 25.33 -0.82
C GLY A 28 -17.92 26.72 -1.07
N PRO A 29 -17.87 27.19 -2.34
CA PRO A 29 -16.93 28.21 -2.79
C PRO A 29 -17.53 29.63 -2.85
N ALA A 30 -16.66 30.61 -2.68
CA ALA A 30 -16.88 31.99 -3.13
C ALA A 30 -15.95 32.30 -4.30
N GLY A 31 -16.47 33.02 -5.30
CA GLY A 31 -15.89 33.21 -6.60
C GLY A 31 -14.78 34.27 -6.67
N GLY A 32 -14.09 34.30 -7.81
CA GLY A 32 -13.15 35.33 -8.21
C GLY A 32 -12.59 35.02 -9.59
N ARG A 33 -13.01 35.79 -10.61
CA ARG A 33 -12.43 35.79 -11.96
C ARG A 33 -11.13 36.60 -11.97
N SER A 34 -10.09 36.14 -12.64
CA SER A 34 -9.15 36.99 -13.35
C SER A 34 -8.46 36.22 -14.48
N SER A 35 -8.44 36.84 -15.63
CA SER A 35 -7.80 36.45 -16.89
C SER A 35 -6.33 36.81 -16.89
N LEU A 36 -5.47 35.95 -17.38
CA LEU A 36 -4.18 36.33 -17.95
C LEU A 36 -3.75 35.34 -19.03
N HIS A 37 -3.54 35.87 -20.23
CA HIS A 37 -2.98 35.22 -21.39
C HIS A 37 -1.47 35.09 -21.27
N THR A 38 -0.92 33.92 -21.59
CA THR A 38 0.41 33.78 -22.18
C THR A 38 0.41 32.61 -23.16
N ARG A 39 0.86 32.90 -24.38
CA ARG A 39 1.07 31.91 -25.45
C ARG A 39 2.37 31.17 -25.18
N ASP A 40 2.31 29.87 -25.15
CA ASP A 40 3.37 28.98 -25.59
C ASP A 40 2.77 27.60 -25.93
N GLY A 41 3.22 27.05 -27.08
CA GLY A 41 2.62 25.89 -27.74
C GLY A 41 3.05 24.58 -27.12
N GLY A 42 2.32 24.12 -26.10
CA GLY A 42 2.35 22.78 -25.56
C GLY A 42 0.94 22.36 -25.24
N GLU A 43 0.56 21.14 -25.55
CA GLU A 43 -0.80 20.59 -25.37
C GLU A 43 -1.34 20.92 -23.97
N ARG A 44 -2.38 21.75 -23.94
CA ARG A 44 -3.01 22.23 -22.72
C ARG A 44 -3.92 21.17 -22.13
N CYS A 45 -3.46 20.54 -21.07
CA CYS A 45 -4.38 19.81 -20.17
C CYS A 45 -5.29 20.86 -19.50
N PRO A 46 -6.63 20.80 -19.64
CA PRO A 46 -7.57 21.76 -19.04
C PRO A 46 -7.68 21.50 -17.55
N LEU A 47 -6.80 22.11 -16.74
CA LEU A 47 -6.72 21.87 -15.30
C LEU A 47 -7.33 23.05 -14.54
N ARG A 48 -8.39 22.79 -13.77
CA ARG A 48 -8.73 23.65 -12.64
C ARG A 48 -7.58 23.56 -11.61
N ARG A 49 -6.92 24.67 -11.35
CA ARG A 49 -6.00 24.82 -10.24
C ARG A 49 -6.78 24.61 -8.94
N THR A 50 -6.49 23.57 -8.21
CA THR A 50 -6.98 23.40 -6.83
C THR A 50 -5.81 23.39 -5.88
N GLY A 51 -5.77 24.41 -5.02
CA GLY A 51 -5.15 24.38 -3.71
C GLY A 51 -3.63 24.50 -3.68
N LYS A 52 -3.12 25.71 -3.37
CA LYS A 52 -1.88 25.84 -2.61
C LYS A 52 -2.16 25.21 -1.24
N TYR A 53 -1.52 24.09 -0.92
CA TYR A 53 -1.48 23.60 0.45
C TYR A 53 -0.62 24.58 1.25
N GLY A 54 -1.26 25.37 2.12
CA GLY A 54 -0.59 26.26 3.06
C GLY A 54 0.19 25.47 4.11
N LYS A 55 1.23 26.06 4.67
CA LYS A 55 1.95 25.54 5.85
C LYS A 55 0.92 25.15 6.92
N GLY A 56 0.93 23.88 7.37
CA GLY A 56 0.14 23.43 8.51
C GLY A 56 -1.00 22.45 8.22
N LYS A 57 -1.00 21.75 7.06
CA LYS A 57 -1.93 20.62 6.83
C LYS A 57 -1.11 19.38 6.50
N ASP A 58 -1.27 18.37 7.34
CA ASP A 58 -0.67 17.05 7.20
C ASP A 58 -1.05 16.44 5.85
N MET A 59 -0.07 16.18 4.98
CA MET A 59 -0.27 15.57 3.67
C MET A 59 0.22 14.13 3.69
N LEU A 60 -0.73 13.19 3.70
CA LEU A 60 -0.45 11.79 3.42
C LEU A 60 -0.58 11.52 1.92
N PHE A 61 0.50 11.12 1.30
CA PHE A 61 0.55 10.74 -0.10
C PHE A 61 0.58 9.23 -0.22
N SER A 62 -0.57 8.61 -0.56
CA SER A 62 -0.67 7.15 -0.71
C SER A 62 -0.64 6.75 -2.18
N ALA A 63 0.34 5.94 -2.56
CA ALA A 63 0.47 5.34 -3.89
C ALA A 63 -0.07 3.90 -3.89
N SER A 64 -0.51 3.42 -5.07
CA SER A 64 -0.99 2.04 -5.29
C SER A 64 -2.46 1.77 -4.93
N ARG A 65 -3.33 2.77 -5.00
CA ARG A 65 -4.77 2.53 -4.78
C ARG A 65 -5.45 1.74 -5.92
N ARG A 66 -5.05 1.96 -7.17
CA ARG A 66 -5.66 1.34 -8.36
C ARG A 66 -4.81 0.23 -8.95
N THR A 67 -3.52 0.31 -8.75
CA THR A 67 -2.52 -0.63 -9.23
C THR A 67 -1.33 -0.60 -8.27
N ASP A 68 -0.48 -1.61 -8.32
CA ASP A 68 0.79 -1.64 -7.60
C ASP A 68 1.79 -0.72 -8.32
N ILE A 69 1.89 0.54 -7.84
CA ILE A 69 2.75 1.55 -8.47
C ILE A 69 4.24 1.19 -8.33
N PRO A 70 4.75 0.76 -7.17
CA PRO A 70 6.12 0.28 -7.05
C PRO A 70 6.49 -0.84 -8.02
N THR A 71 5.53 -1.75 -8.32
CA THR A 71 5.76 -2.85 -9.25
C THR A 71 5.75 -2.40 -10.71
N TYR A 72 4.73 -1.66 -11.13
CA TYR A 72 4.47 -1.42 -12.55
C TYR A 72 4.83 -0.02 -13.04
N TYR A 73 5.01 0.93 -12.14
CA TYR A 73 5.17 2.35 -12.44
C TYR A 73 6.23 3.03 -11.57
N SER A 74 7.26 2.29 -11.15
CA SER A 74 8.34 2.81 -10.29
C SER A 74 9.04 4.02 -10.89
N GLU A 75 9.36 3.98 -12.19
CA GLU A 75 9.98 5.09 -12.91
C GLU A 75 9.05 6.32 -12.97
N TRP A 76 7.79 6.11 -13.35
CA TRP A 76 6.79 7.18 -13.34
C TRP A 76 6.66 7.82 -11.96
N LEU A 77 6.65 7.02 -10.89
CA LEU A 77 6.57 7.51 -9.52
C LEU A 77 7.76 8.44 -9.22
N CYS A 78 8.98 7.98 -9.49
CA CYS A 78 10.19 8.76 -9.26
C CYS A 78 10.15 10.09 -10.05
N ASN A 79 9.80 10.05 -11.33
CA ASN A 79 9.65 11.23 -12.16
C ASN A 79 8.59 12.21 -11.63
N ARG A 80 7.51 11.70 -10.98
CA ARG A 80 6.49 12.57 -10.35
C ARG A 80 6.96 13.19 -9.05
N LEU A 81 7.74 12.44 -8.26
CA LEU A 81 8.34 12.96 -7.03
C LEU A 81 9.36 14.06 -7.33
N GLU A 82 10.18 13.88 -8.36
CA GLU A 82 11.13 14.91 -8.83
C GLU A 82 10.41 16.14 -9.39
N ALA A 83 9.39 15.95 -10.21
CA ALA A 83 8.60 17.03 -10.80
C ALA A 83 7.72 17.77 -9.78
N GLY A 84 7.56 17.27 -8.55
CA GLY A 84 6.75 17.86 -7.50
C GLY A 84 5.27 17.99 -7.83
N ASN A 85 4.76 17.18 -8.76
CA ASN A 85 3.35 17.20 -9.11
C ASN A 85 2.85 15.90 -9.75
N VAL A 86 1.55 15.62 -9.56
CA VAL A 86 0.86 14.50 -10.17
C VAL A 86 -0.53 14.89 -10.63
N CYS A 87 -0.93 14.38 -11.79
CA CYS A 87 -2.30 14.51 -12.29
C CYS A 87 -3.08 13.22 -12.00
N VAL A 88 -4.18 13.34 -11.30
CA VAL A 88 -5.06 12.21 -10.96
C VAL A 88 -6.38 12.34 -11.70
N ARG A 89 -6.70 11.36 -12.53
CA ARG A 89 -8.00 11.25 -13.19
C ARG A 89 -9.02 10.60 -12.24
N HIS A 90 -10.05 11.33 -11.90
CA HIS A 90 -11.14 10.85 -11.05
C HIS A 90 -12.23 10.14 -11.87
N ASP A 91 -12.58 10.73 -13.02
CA ASP A 91 -13.55 10.22 -13.99
C ASP A 91 -13.17 10.71 -15.41
N ALA A 92 -14.01 10.46 -16.40
CA ALA A 92 -13.75 10.82 -17.80
C ALA A 92 -13.54 12.33 -18.04
N ARG A 93 -14.14 13.17 -17.17
CA ARG A 93 -14.17 14.64 -17.33
C ARG A 93 -13.33 15.39 -16.29
N ARG A 94 -12.92 14.71 -15.21
CA ARG A 94 -12.26 15.38 -14.09
C ARG A 94 -10.85 14.85 -13.84
N VAL A 95 -9.88 15.70 -14.14
CA VAL A 95 -8.48 15.51 -13.78
C VAL A 95 -8.09 16.59 -12.78
N THR A 96 -7.42 16.20 -11.69
CA THR A 96 -6.91 17.14 -10.70
C THR A 96 -5.39 17.05 -10.68
N ARG A 97 -4.73 18.20 -10.76
CA ARG A 97 -3.28 18.30 -10.55
C ARG A 97 -3.03 18.59 -9.08
N TYR A 98 -2.24 17.74 -8.44
CA TYR A 98 -1.71 17.95 -7.10
C TYR A 98 -0.26 18.39 -7.21
N VAL A 99 0.07 19.49 -6.55
CA VAL A 99 1.44 19.99 -6.43
C VAL A 99 1.88 19.75 -5.00
N PHE A 100 3.06 19.20 -4.83
CA PHE A 100 3.63 18.86 -3.53
C PHE A 100 5.14 19.07 -3.54
N SER A 101 5.70 19.24 -2.36
CA SER A 101 7.13 19.24 -2.15
C SER A 101 7.48 18.23 -1.06
N ARG A 102 8.74 17.96 -0.89
CA ARG A 102 9.25 17.04 0.13
C ARG A 102 8.86 17.50 1.54
N GLU A 103 8.87 18.81 1.77
CA GLU A 103 8.55 19.45 3.04
C GLU A 103 7.05 19.51 3.31
N ALA A 104 6.23 19.36 2.27
CA ALA A 104 4.76 19.37 2.39
C ALA A 104 4.16 17.98 2.54
N VAL A 105 4.96 16.91 2.38
CA VAL A 105 4.51 15.52 2.50
C VAL A 105 5.00 14.94 3.82
N ASP A 106 4.07 14.67 4.74
CA ASP A 106 4.38 14.09 6.05
C ASP A 106 4.63 12.58 5.96
N CYS A 107 4.00 11.91 5.01
CA CYS A 107 4.24 10.50 4.76
C CYS A 107 3.89 10.12 3.32
N LEU A 108 4.82 9.43 2.66
CA LEU A 108 4.63 8.74 1.39
C LEU A 108 4.41 7.25 1.65
N VAL A 109 3.16 6.80 1.54
CA VAL A 109 2.79 5.40 1.76
C VAL A 109 2.82 4.64 0.45
N LEU A 110 3.69 3.65 0.36
CA LEU A 110 3.89 2.80 -0.82
C LEU A 110 3.35 1.39 -0.55
N TRP A 111 2.29 1.01 -1.27
CA TRP A 111 1.70 -0.32 -1.17
C TRP A 111 2.23 -1.18 -2.32
N THR A 112 2.76 -2.36 -2.00
CA THR A 112 3.32 -3.24 -3.03
C THR A 112 3.31 -4.71 -2.62
N LYS A 113 3.24 -5.59 -3.62
CA LYS A 113 3.54 -7.01 -3.52
C LYS A 113 4.91 -7.36 -4.12
N ASN A 114 5.44 -6.49 -4.97
CA ASN A 114 6.72 -6.69 -5.64
C ASN A 114 7.46 -5.36 -5.81
N PRO A 115 8.35 -5.01 -4.88
CA PRO A 115 9.12 -3.77 -4.97
C PRO A 115 10.37 -3.89 -5.86
N LEU A 116 10.69 -5.04 -6.44
CA LEU A 116 11.93 -5.26 -7.18
C LEU A 116 12.23 -4.14 -8.20
N PRO A 117 11.27 -3.68 -9.05
CA PRO A 117 11.53 -2.60 -9.99
C PRO A 117 11.82 -1.25 -9.34
N LEU A 118 11.44 -1.08 -8.06
CA LEU A 118 11.69 0.14 -7.30
C LEU A 118 13.06 0.11 -6.61
N LEU A 119 13.62 -1.07 -6.34
CA LEU A 119 14.87 -1.22 -5.58
C LEU A 119 16.06 -0.50 -6.23
N ASP A 120 16.12 -0.47 -7.56
CA ASP A 120 17.19 0.21 -8.29
C ASP A 120 17.07 1.75 -8.23
N ARG A 121 15.96 2.26 -7.69
CA ARG A 121 15.63 3.69 -7.59
C ARG A 121 15.50 4.18 -6.16
N LEU A 122 15.90 3.39 -5.17
CA LEU A 122 15.76 3.75 -3.74
C LEU A 122 16.49 5.05 -3.39
N ALA A 123 17.58 5.38 -4.09
CA ALA A 123 18.30 6.65 -3.90
C ALA A 123 17.40 7.87 -4.10
N LEU A 124 16.45 7.82 -5.05
CA LEU A 124 15.50 8.92 -5.33
C LEU A 124 14.43 9.06 -4.23
N LEU A 125 14.16 7.98 -3.50
CA LEU A 125 13.23 7.97 -2.36
C LEU A 125 13.89 8.40 -1.05
N ARG A 126 15.23 8.40 -0.96
CA ARG A 126 15.94 8.90 0.20
C ARG A 126 15.61 10.37 0.41
N GLY A 127 15.24 10.72 1.64
CA GLY A 127 14.78 12.08 1.97
C GLY A 127 13.28 12.31 1.80
N TRP A 128 12.52 11.32 1.29
CA TRP A 128 11.08 11.30 1.44
C TRP A 128 10.70 10.50 2.70
N PRO A 129 9.69 10.92 3.47
CA PRO A 129 9.23 10.18 4.65
C PRO A 129 8.40 8.96 4.22
N CYS A 130 9.09 7.94 3.65
CA CYS A 130 8.45 6.75 3.10
C CYS A 130 8.04 5.75 4.18
N VAL A 131 6.87 5.13 3.98
CA VAL A 131 6.42 3.92 4.67
C VAL A 131 5.98 2.90 3.62
N PHE A 132 6.48 1.69 3.73
CA PHE A 132 6.17 0.60 2.81
C PHE A 132 5.15 -0.34 3.45
N GLN A 133 4.03 -0.53 2.79
CA GLN A 133 3.03 -1.56 3.08
C GLN A 133 3.31 -2.74 2.16
N PHE A 134 4.15 -3.67 2.61
CA PHE A 134 4.62 -4.77 1.80
C PHE A 134 3.77 -6.02 2.05
N THR A 135 2.98 -6.41 1.06
CA THR A 135 2.20 -7.64 1.13
C THR A 135 3.04 -8.84 0.72
N LEU A 136 3.29 -9.73 1.67
CA LEU A 136 4.00 -10.98 1.46
C LEU A 136 3.23 -12.11 2.16
N THR A 137 2.76 -13.06 1.36
CA THR A 137 1.96 -14.23 1.77
C THR A 137 2.61 -15.50 1.27
N GLY A 138 2.22 -16.65 1.82
CA GLY A 138 2.69 -17.95 1.36
C GLY A 138 2.01 -18.47 0.09
N TYR A 139 1.00 -17.79 -0.46
CA TYR A 139 0.25 -18.27 -1.62
C TYR A 139 1.15 -18.60 -2.81
N ARG A 140 0.77 -19.66 -3.52
CA ARG A 140 1.46 -20.15 -4.71
C ARG A 140 0.99 -19.41 -5.97
N ARG A 141 1.50 -19.83 -7.13
CA ARG A 141 1.19 -19.21 -8.43
C ARG A 141 -0.27 -19.38 -8.88
N ASP A 142 -1.01 -20.32 -8.33
CA ASP A 142 -2.46 -20.46 -8.55
C ASP A 142 -3.26 -19.26 -8.03
N VAL A 143 -2.79 -18.63 -6.95
CA VAL A 143 -3.38 -17.43 -6.36
C VAL A 143 -2.65 -16.16 -6.79
N GLU A 144 -1.32 -16.21 -6.87
CA GLU A 144 -0.43 -15.07 -7.16
C GLU A 144 0.48 -15.36 -8.38
N PRO A 145 -0.09 -15.54 -9.60
CA PRO A 145 0.68 -16.02 -10.77
C PRO A 145 1.74 -15.04 -11.26
N GLY A 146 1.56 -13.75 -11.01
CA GLY A 146 2.45 -12.70 -11.50
C GLY A 146 3.56 -12.27 -10.55
N LEU A 147 3.71 -12.94 -9.40
CA LEU A 147 4.74 -12.57 -8.44
C LEU A 147 6.06 -13.34 -8.67
N PRO A 148 7.19 -12.70 -8.35
CA PRO A 148 8.48 -13.39 -8.25
C PRO A 148 8.48 -14.48 -7.18
N ASP A 149 9.57 -15.23 -7.10
CA ASP A 149 9.77 -16.20 -6.03
C ASP A 149 9.71 -15.55 -4.65
N LYS A 150 9.18 -16.27 -3.66
CA LYS A 150 8.98 -15.72 -2.31
C LYS A 150 10.30 -15.36 -1.62
N LEU A 151 11.38 -16.09 -1.88
CA LEU A 151 12.71 -15.77 -1.34
C LEU A 151 13.25 -14.47 -1.93
N GLN A 152 13.01 -14.20 -3.22
CA GLN A 152 13.36 -12.92 -3.84
C GLN A 152 12.58 -11.77 -3.20
N LEU A 153 11.30 -11.98 -2.85
CA LEU A 153 10.48 -10.98 -2.17
C LEU A 153 10.91 -10.75 -0.73
N VAL A 154 11.32 -11.81 -0.01
CA VAL A 154 11.93 -11.67 1.33
C VAL A 154 13.20 -10.82 1.25
N GLU A 155 14.08 -11.12 0.29
CA GLU A 155 15.31 -10.36 0.09
C GLU A 155 15.04 -8.89 -0.29
N ALA A 156 14.03 -8.67 -1.12
CA ALA A 156 13.59 -7.31 -1.44
C ALA A 156 13.08 -6.54 -0.20
N MET A 157 12.39 -7.22 0.70
CA MET A 157 11.93 -6.63 1.96
C MET A 157 13.08 -6.29 2.90
N LYS A 158 14.12 -7.13 2.97
CA LYS A 158 15.36 -6.85 3.72
C LYS A 158 16.05 -5.59 3.19
N ARG A 159 16.24 -5.49 1.88
CA ARG A 159 16.84 -4.31 1.23
C ARG A 159 16.06 -3.02 1.52
N LEU A 160 14.72 -3.09 1.56
CA LEU A 160 13.90 -1.93 1.96
C LEU A 160 14.12 -1.58 3.44
N SER A 161 14.20 -2.57 4.31
CA SER A 161 14.44 -2.37 5.74
C SER A 161 15.83 -1.78 6.01
N GLU A 162 16.85 -2.25 5.32
CA GLU A 162 18.21 -1.68 5.38
C GLU A 162 18.26 -0.24 4.92
N ALA A 163 17.48 0.10 3.87
CA ALA A 163 17.50 1.45 3.29
C ALA A 163 16.67 2.48 4.09
N PHE A 164 15.59 2.05 4.77
CA PHE A 164 14.61 2.96 5.38
C PHE A 164 14.35 2.71 6.87
N GLY A 165 14.81 1.60 7.43
CA GLY A 165 14.55 1.17 8.80
C GLY A 165 13.38 0.20 8.91
N SER A 166 13.49 -0.75 9.86
CA SER A 166 12.50 -1.80 10.07
C SER A 166 11.13 -1.30 10.54
N GLU A 167 11.07 -0.11 11.12
CA GLU A 167 9.84 0.56 11.54
C GLU A 167 9.03 1.13 10.37
N ARG A 168 9.67 1.33 9.21
CA ARG A 168 9.06 1.89 8.00
C ARG A 168 8.64 0.84 6.99
N VAL A 169 8.98 -0.42 7.21
CA VAL A 169 8.56 -1.54 6.36
C VAL A 169 7.56 -2.39 7.12
N ILE A 170 6.30 -2.23 6.79
CA ILE A 170 5.18 -2.92 7.42
C ILE A 170 4.87 -4.16 6.60
N TRP A 171 5.03 -5.34 7.21
CA TRP A 171 4.64 -6.59 6.60
C TRP A 171 3.12 -6.73 6.61
N ARG A 172 2.54 -7.14 5.49
CA ARG A 172 1.11 -7.47 5.38
C ARG A 172 0.96 -8.94 5.00
N TYR A 173 0.48 -9.75 5.91
CA TYR A 173 0.05 -11.11 5.64
C TYR A 173 -1.47 -11.08 5.36
N ASP A 174 -1.86 -10.66 4.14
CA ASP A 174 -3.19 -10.15 3.83
C ASP A 174 -3.46 -10.23 2.31
N PRO A 175 -4.64 -10.69 1.88
CA PRO A 175 -5.70 -11.27 2.70
C PRO A 175 -5.50 -12.76 2.99
N ILE A 176 -6.03 -13.22 4.13
CA ILE A 176 -6.10 -14.63 4.49
C ILE A 176 -7.45 -15.19 4.04
N PHE A 177 -7.44 -16.33 3.38
CA PHE A 177 -8.64 -17.11 3.09
C PHE A 177 -8.35 -18.60 3.27
N PHE A 178 -9.38 -19.38 3.56
CA PHE A 178 -9.28 -20.82 3.74
C PHE A 178 -9.86 -21.58 2.55
N SER A 179 -9.16 -22.61 2.13
CA SER A 179 -9.58 -23.57 1.12
C SER A 179 -8.97 -24.94 1.41
N GLY A 180 -9.32 -25.96 0.62
CA GLY A 180 -8.71 -27.27 0.75
C GLY A 180 -7.18 -27.25 0.63
N ALA A 181 -6.61 -26.38 -0.23
CA ALA A 181 -5.18 -26.22 -0.41
C ALA A 181 -4.54 -25.27 0.64
N TYR A 182 -5.30 -24.34 1.20
CA TYR A 182 -4.84 -23.30 2.10
C TYR A 182 -5.59 -23.39 3.44
N SER A 183 -5.30 -24.47 4.18
CA SER A 183 -5.89 -24.74 5.49
C SER A 183 -5.32 -23.85 6.60
N LEU A 184 -5.93 -23.85 7.78
CA LEU A 184 -5.39 -23.19 8.97
C LEU A 184 -3.95 -23.63 9.25
N SER A 185 -3.69 -24.95 9.30
CA SER A 185 -2.34 -25.47 9.55
C SER A 185 -1.32 -25.09 8.47
N TRP A 186 -1.77 -24.91 7.22
CA TRP A 186 -0.92 -24.39 6.16
C TRP A 186 -0.56 -22.93 6.40
N HIS A 187 -1.52 -22.08 6.78
CA HIS A 187 -1.26 -20.67 7.09
C HIS A 187 -0.32 -20.51 8.27
N VAL A 188 -0.50 -21.28 9.35
CA VAL A 188 0.39 -21.25 10.51
C VAL A 188 1.82 -21.57 10.09
N ARG A 189 2.07 -22.69 9.41
CA ARG A 189 3.41 -23.06 8.94
C ARG A 189 4.03 -22.01 8.01
N CYS A 190 3.24 -21.42 7.10
CA CYS A 190 3.75 -20.38 6.20
C CYS A 190 4.08 -19.09 6.94
N PHE A 191 3.24 -18.72 7.91
CA PHE A 191 3.44 -17.53 8.73
C PHE A 191 4.71 -17.67 9.58
N ASP A 192 4.89 -18.80 10.26
CA ASP A 192 6.09 -19.11 11.06
C ASP A 192 7.36 -19.04 10.20
N ALA A 193 7.36 -19.71 9.05
CA ALA A 193 8.51 -19.71 8.14
C ALA A 193 8.84 -18.32 7.57
N LEU A 194 7.84 -17.45 7.38
CA LEU A 194 8.07 -16.06 6.98
C LEU A 194 8.53 -15.21 8.15
N THR A 195 7.99 -15.42 9.35
CA THR A 195 8.39 -14.71 10.57
C THR A 195 9.87 -14.92 10.88
N GLU A 196 10.35 -16.17 10.82
CA GLU A 196 11.77 -16.50 10.99
C GLU A 196 12.66 -15.74 9.99
N ARG A 197 12.25 -15.65 8.71
CA ARG A 197 13.02 -14.96 7.67
C ARG A 197 12.97 -13.44 7.74
N LEU A 198 11.94 -12.91 8.39
CA LEU A 198 11.69 -11.47 8.54
C LEU A 198 12.07 -10.95 9.92
N GLU A 199 12.71 -11.77 10.75
CA GLU A 199 13.23 -11.33 12.04
C GLU A 199 14.19 -10.14 11.86
N GLY A 200 13.95 -9.06 12.60
CA GLY A 200 14.71 -7.82 12.49
C GLY A 200 14.39 -6.95 11.26
N VAL A 201 13.70 -7.51 10.26
CA VAL A 201 13.38 -6.80 8.98
C VAL A 201 12.17 -5.90 9.13
N THR A 202 11.21 -6.25 9.96
CA THR A 202 10.01 -5.47 10.25
C THR A 202 9.64 -5.54 11.71
N ARG A 203 8.97 -4.49 12.20
CA ARG A 203 8.44 -4.45 13.58
C ARG A 203 6.94 -4.65 13.64
N THR A 204 6.27 -4.64 12.49
CA THR A 204 4.81 -4.68 12.42
C THR A 204 4.35 -5.63 11.33
N CYS A 205 3.47 -6.56 11.70
CA CYS A 205 2.73 -7.36 10.75
C CYS A 205 1.24 -7.00 10.83
N VAL A 206 0.63 -6.76 9.67
CA VAL A 206 -0.81 -6.55 9.53
C VAL A 206 -1.44 -7.81 8.95
N VAL A 207 -2.44 -8.34 9.65
CA VAL A 207 -3.18 -9.53 9.26
C VAL A 207 -4.61 -9.13 8.97
N SER A 208 -5.18 -9.59 7.86
CA SER A 208 -6.60 -9.44 7.59
C SER A 208 -7.15 -10.64 6.84
N PHE A 209 -8.45 -10.89 7.03
CA PHE A 209 -9.14 -11.95 6.32
C PHE A 209 -9.81 -11.41 5.06
N LEU A 210 -9.98 -12.28 4.07
CA LEU A 210 -10.61 -11.93 2.81
C LEU A 210 -12.07 -11.53 3.04
N ASP A 211 -12.39 -10.29 2.65
CA ASP A 211 -13.77 -9.82 2.60
C ASP A 211 -14.46 -10.26 1.31
N MET A 212 -15.69 -10.74 1.44
CA MET A 212 -16.50 -11.20 0.32
C MET A 212 -17.21 -10.04 -0.38
N TYR A 213 -16.55 -9.47 -1.40
CA TYR A 213 -17.17 -8.44 -2.24
C TYR A 213 -17.58 -8.98 -3.62
N PRO A 214 -18.51 -8.32 -4.34
CA PRO A 214 -19.13 -8.87 -5.55
C PRO A 214 -18.16 -9.33 -6.65
N LYS A 215 -17.02 -8.63 -6.81
CA LYS A 215 -16.01 -9.01 -7.81
C LYS A 215 -15.32 -10.34 -7.52
N LEU A 216 -15.24 -10.75 -6.25
CA LEU A 216 -14.66 -12.02 -5.84
C LEU A 216 -15.59 -13.20 -6.09
N ARG A 217 -16.91 -13.00 -6.07
CA ARG A 217 -17.89 -14.08 -6.24
C ARG A 217 -17.66 -14.90 -7.51
N ARG A 218 -17.14 -14.29 -8.57
CA ARG A 218 -16.80 -14.99 -9.82
C ARG A 218 -15.56 -15.87 -9.72
N ARG A 219 -14.67 -15.61 -8.75
CA ARG A 219 -13.42 -16.36 -8.56
C ARG A 219 -13.51 -17.41 -7.44
N ILE A 220 -14.57 -17.37 -6.62
CA ILE A 220 -14.78 -18.29 -5.50
C ILE A 220 -14.73 -19.75 -5.93
N PRO A 221 -15.43 -20.20 -7.00
CA PRO A 221 -15.39 -21.59 -7.42
C PRO A 221 -13.98 -22.06 -7.79
N ALA A 222 -13.19 -21.21 -8.47
CA ALA A 222 -11.84 -21.53 -8.88
C ALA A 222 -10.83 -21.59 -7.70
N LEU A 223 -11.11 -20.87 -6.61
CA LEU A 223 -10.26 -20.85 -5.42
C LEU A 223 -10.64 -21.92 -4.40
N GLY A 224 -11.77 -22.63 -4.60
CA GLY A 224 -12.25 -23.65 -3.66
C GLY A 224 -12.43 -23.13 -2.24
N LEU A 225 -12.93 -21.88 -2.09
CA LEU A 225 -13.05 -21.24 -0.79
C LEU A 225 -14.00 -22.04 0.10
N CYS A 226 -13.51 -22.43 1.27
CA CYS A 226 -14.35 -22.91 2.36
C CYS A 226 -15.14 -21.72 2.91
N GLY A 227 -16.43 -21.94 3.20
CA GLY A 227 -17.28 -20.95 3.84
C GLY A 227 -16.62 -20.38 5.10
N ASP A 228 -17.03 -19.18 5.51
CA ASP A 228 -16.45 -18.44 6.64
C ASP A 228 -16.46 -19.30 7.92
N SER A 229 -15.32 -19.94 8.21
CA SER A 229 -15.16 -20.68 9.46
C SER A 229 -14.63 -19.69 10.51
N GLY A 230 -15.55 -19.01 11.21
CA GLY A 230 -15.19 -18.14 12.34
C GLY A 230 -14.28 -18.83 13.37
N GLN A 231 -14.35 -20.16 13.43
CA GLN A 231 -13.49 -21.00 14.26
C GLN A 231 -12.04 -21.06 13.72
N ALA A 232 -11.84 -21.15 12.39
CA ALA A 232 -10.50 -21.12 11.80
C ALA A 232 -9.84 -19.74 11.95
N ARG A 233 -10.62 -18.66 11.86
CA ARG A 233 -10.13 -17.30 12.13
C ARG A 233 -9.66 -17.14 13.57
N LYS A 234 -10.45 -17.62 14.55
CA LYS A 234 -10.07 -17.60 15.97
C LYS A 234 -8.83 -18.44 16.22
N GLY A 235 -8.73 -19.64 15.62
CA GLY A 235 -7.56 -20.50 15.74
C GLY A 235 -6.28 -19.86 15.21
N LEU A 236 -6.34 -19.15 14.07
CA LEU A 236 -5.15 -18.48 13.52
C LEU A 236 -4.70 -17.28 14.36
N LEU A 237 -5.62 -16.58 15.01
CA LEU A 237 -5.28 -15.44 15.88
C LEU A 237 -4.77 -15.87 17.26
N ALA A 238 -4.93 -17.15 17.62
CA ALA A 238 -4.48 -17.72 18.88
C ALA A 238 -3.13 -18.47 18.76
N ALA A 239 -2.72 -18.81 17.53
CA ALA A 239 -1.43 -19.46 17.24
C ALA A 239 -0.32 -18.43 17.13
#